data_219a07a1325e9008ab226c0ca70d21df
#
_entry.id   219a07a1325e9008ab226c0ca70d21df
#
_cell.length_a   1.000
_cell.length_b   1.000
_cell.length_c   1.000
_cell.angle_alpha   90.00
_cell.angle_beta   90.00
_cell.angle_gamma   90.00
#
_symmetry.space_group_name_H-M   'P 1'
#
loop_
_entity.id
_entity.type
_entity.pdbx_description
1 polymer ?
#
loop_
_entity_poly.entity_id
_entity_poly.type
_entity_poly.pdbx_seq_one_letter_code
_entity_poly.pdbx_strand_id
1 'polypeptide(L)'
;NLQNLMNDAEKKDIDEFVQFDRTSVRDRDMAAAAKLIELLNDDKPELILINKVGAHFPVHDKYPDAFMAYRPTLPRGQFTEVADTGERNGFNGQVDDWVLYRNAYKNTVLWNVGEFFARVLAKGNLNNALLIYTSDHGQDLHERGNPGLNTHCGGDPVEEEGLVPLVVIQGRDLKTFDWSAQLAANKDRSSHYNIFPTLLQLMGYDLAGIESVYGKPLTVPTGDEFTFNYRFNARLGAKPEWKHIDLGSIVTPTQAPASVAAGQ
;
A
#
# COMPACT_ATOMS: atom_id res chain seq x y z
N ASN A 1 -10.32 1.85 10.91
CA ASN A 1 -9.81 2.21 12.23
C ASN A 1 -8.35 2.61 12.09
N LEU A 2 -8.05 3.91 12.16
CA LEU A 2 -6.66 4.44 12.20
C LEU A 2 -6.08 4.16 13.60
N GLN A 3 -5.89 2.89 13.91
CA GLN A 3 -5.41 2.43 15.21
C GLN A 3 -4.17 3.23 15.63
N ASN A 4 -4.31 4.09 16.65
CA ASN A 4 -3.24 4.88 17.23
C ASN A 4 -2.50 5.86 16.29
N LEU A 5 -2.92 6.01 15.04
CA LEU A 5 -2.31 6.96 14.10
C LEU A 5 -2.81 8.40 14.34
N MET A 6 -3.96 8.55 14.97
CA MET A 6 -4.62 9.84 15.14
C MET A 6 -5.38 9.89 16.46
N ASN A 7 -5.19 10.94 17.25
CA ASN A 7 -5.94 11.18 18.47
C ASN A 7 -7.21 12.00 18.18
N ASP A 8 -8.07 12.16 19.20
CA ASP A 8 -9.35 12.87 19.03
C ASP A 8 -9.20 14.38 18.79
N ALA A 9 -8.08 14.98 19.15
CA ALA A 9 -7.80 16.38 18.85
C ALA A 9 -7.41 16.53 17.37
N GLU A 10 -6.56 15.65 16.86
CA GLU A 10 -6.14 15.63 15.44
C GLU A 10 -7.32 15.37 14.50
N LYS A 11 -8.29 14.56 14.92
CA LYS A 11 -9.50 14.30 14.10
C LYS A 11 -10.40 15.52 13.92
N LYS A 12 -10.29 16.53 14.78
CA LYS A 12 -11.09 17.76 14.67
C LYS A 12 -10.64 18.64 13.50
N ASP A 13 -9.42 18.44 13.02
CA ASP A 13 -8.85 19.16 11.89
C ASP A 13 -9.18 18.49 10.54
N ILE A 14 -10.03 17.45 10.56
CA ILE A 14 -10.48 16.71 9.37
C ILE A 14 -11.92 17.12 9.07
N ASP A 15 -12.18 17.65 7.88
CA ASP A 15 -13.51 18.06 7.46
C ASP A 15 -14.47 16.88 7.31
N GLU A 16 -14.01 15.77 6.73
CA GLU A 16 -14.81 14.56 6.57
C GLU A 16 -14.00 13.31 6.94
N PHE A 17 -14.42 12.56 7.94
CA PHE A 17 -13.83 11.30 8.37
C PHE A 17 -14.80 10.13 8.11
N VAL A 18 -14.45 9.28 7.13
CA VAL A 18 -15.30 8.17 6.68
C VAL A 18 -14.70 6.83 7.09
N GLN A 19 -15.52 5.96 7.66
CA GLN A 19 -15.17 4.57 7.99
C GLN A 19 -16.20 3.62 7.41
N PHE A 20 -15.74 2.50 6.86
CA PHE A 20 -16.60 1.48 6.22
C PHE A 20 -16.78 0.25 7.12
N ASP A 21 -16.94 0.43 8.44
CA ASP A 21 -17.00 -0.66 9.43
C ASP A 21 -18.19 -1.60 9.21
N ARG A 22 -19.28 -1.11 8.63
CA ARG A 22 -20.47 -1.92 8.30
C ARG A 22 -20.35 -2.69 6.98
N THR A 23 -19.34 -2.40 6.19
CA THR A 23 -19.06 -3.10 4.94
C THR A 23 -18.20 -4.32 5.23
N SER A 24 -18.44 -5.42 4.51
CA SER A 24 -17.60 -6.62 4.66
C SER A 24 -16.12 -6.27 4.40
N VAL A 25 -15.21 -6.89 5.13
CA VAL A 25 -13.75 -6.62 5.00
C VAL A 25 -13.29 -6.74 3.55
N ARG A 26 -13.84 -7.70 2.81
CA ARG A 26 -13.58 -7.93 1.38
C ARG A 26 -13.89 -6.70 0.53
N ASP A 27 -14.95 -5.98 0.87
CA ASP A 27 -15.52 -4.94 0.02
C ASP A 27 -15.19 -3.51 0.51
N ARG A 28 -14.48 -3.36 1.63
CA ARG A 28 -14.13 -2.04 2.22
C ARG A 28 -13.31 -1.17 1.26
N ASP A 29 -12.33 -1.74 0.59
CA ASP A 29 -11.53 -1.00 -0.38
C ASP A 29 -12.34 -0.58 -1.61
N MET A 30 -13.34 -1.38 -2.00
CA MET A 30 -14.25 -1.00 -3.08
C MET A 30 -15.22 0.12 -2.66
N ALA A 31 -15.64 0.15 -1.39
CA ALA A 31 -16.41 1.26 -0.85
C ALA A 31 -15.55 2.54 -0.78
N ALA A 32 -14.28 2.43 -0.40
CA ALA A 32 -13.33 3.54 -0.45
C ALA A 32 -13.10 4.05 -1.89
N ALA A 33 -13.03 3.15 -2.88
CA ALA A 33 -12.96 3.54 -4.28
C ALA A 33 -14.18 4.32 -4.73
N ALA A 34 -15.38 3.89 -4.31
CA ALA A 34 -16.63 4.61 -4.64
C ALA A 34 -16.65 6.01 -4.03
N LYS A 35 -16.23 6.17 -2.77
CA LYS A 35 -16.11 7.48 -2.12
C LYS A 35 -15.04 8.36 -2.80
N LEU A 36 -13.90 7.82 -3.15
CA LEU A 36 -12.87 8.56 -3.89
C LEU A 36 -13.40 9.05 -5.24
N ILE A 37 -14.15 8.21 -5.98
CA ILE A 37 -14.76 8.61 -7.26
C ILE A 37 -15.76 9.74 -7.04
N GLU A 38 -16.57 9.70 -5.98
CA GLU A 38 -17.50 10.78 -5.62
C GLU A 38 -16.75 12.10 -5.43
N LEU A 39 -15.69 12.11 -4.60
CA LEU A 39 -14.87 13.29 -4.31
C LEU A 39 -14.12 13.80 -5.56
N LEU A 40 -13.58 12.92 -6.38
CA LEU A 40 -12.92 13.30 -7.63
C LEU A 40 -13.87 13.96 -8.66
N ASN A 41 -15.17 13.78 -8.50
CA ASN A 41 -16.19 14.29 -9.42
C ASN A 41 -16.95 15.51 -8.88
N ASP A 42 -16.62 16.03 -7.70
CA ASP A 42 -17.34 17.16 -7.09
C ASP A 42 -16.72 18.55 -7.34
N ASP A 43 -15.61 18.60 -8.09
CA ASP A 43 -14.87 19.81 -8.48
C ASP A 43 -14.36 20.69 -7.32
N LYS A 44 -14.23 20.12 -6.10
CA LYS A 44 -13.65 20.83 -4.97
C LYS A 44 -12.15 20.55 -4.81
N PRO A 45 -11.37 21.54 -4.34
CA PRO A 45 -9.98 21.27 -3.95
C PRO A 45 -9.94 20.51 -2.62
N GLU A 46 -9.38 19.31 -2.62
CA GLU A 46 -9.34 18.43 -1.46
C GLU A 46 -7.97 17.75 -1.30
N LEU A 47 -7.56 17.56 -0.04
CA LEU A 47 -6.53 16.61 0.34
C LEU A 47 -7.20 15.34 0.86
N ILE A 48 -7.06 14.25 0.13
CA ILE A 48 -7.72 12.97 0.46
C ILE A 48 -6.67 11.96 0.90
N LEU A 49 -6.78 11.47 2.14
CA LEU A 49 -5.95 10.38 2.66
C LEU A 49 -6.80 9.11 2.77
N ILE A 50 -6.39 8.05 2.08
CA ILE A 50 -7.09 6.76 2.11
C ILE A 50 -6.19 5.71 2.72
N ASN A 51 -6.60 5.19 3.89
CA ASN A 51 -5.99 4.01 4.49
C ASN A 51 -6.80 2.77 4.07
N LYS A 52 -6.22 1.96 3.18
CA LYS A 52 -6.84 0.77 2.60
C LYS A 52 -6.65 -0.46 3.50
N VAL A 53 -7.54 -1.43 3.37
CA VAL A 53 -7.32 -2.77 3.92
C VAL A 53 -6.16 -3.46 3.17
N GLY A 54 -6.10 -3.29 1.86
CA GLY A 54 -5.04 -3.84 1.03
C GLY A 54 -4.96 -5.37 1.14
N ALA A 55 -3.74 -5.88 1.11
CA ALA A 55 -3.45 -7.31 1.24
C ALA A 55 -3.11 -7.72 2.69
N HIS A 56 -3.72 -7.06 3.67
CA HIS A 56 -3.60 -7.41 5.08
C HIS A 56 -4.09 -8.84 5.35
N PHE A 57 -3.44 -9.55 6.26
CA PHE A 57 -3.89 -10.87 6.73
C PHE A 57 -5.32 -10.80 7.35
N PRO A 58 -6.17 -11.82 7.23
CA PRO A 58 -6.05 -13.04 6.42
C PRO A 58 -6.36 -12.79 4.93
N VAL A 59 -5.47 -13.21 4.05
CA VAL A 59 -5.54 -12.87 2.62
C VAL A 59 -6.57 -13.69 1.84
N HIS A 60 -6.90 -14.90 2.28
CA HIS A 60 -7.70 -15.85 1.50
C HIS A 60 -9.20 -15.53 1.43
N ASP A 61 -9.70 -14.58 2.24
CA ASP A 61 -11.11 -14.18 2.26
C ASP A 61 -11.37 -12.76 1.74
N LYS A 62 -10.34 -12.04 1.31
CA LYS A 62 -10.46 -10.64 0.94
C LYS A 62 -10.60 -10.37 -0.56
N TYR A 63 -11.10 -11.35 -1.30
CA TYR A 63 -11.45 -11.21 -2.72
C TYR A 63 -12.64 -12.09 -3.08
N PRO A 64 -13.48 -11.70 -4.04
CA PRO A 64 -14.57 -12.54 -4.52
C PRO A 64 -14.04 -13.66 -5.42
N ASP A 65 -14.83 -14.74 -5.58
CA ASP A 65 -14.42 -15.90 -6.36
C ASP A 65 -14.10 -15.59 -7.83
N ALA A 66 -14.75 -14.56 -8.39
CA ALA A 66 -14.45 -14.06 -9.73
C ALA A 66 -13.00 -13.55 -9.88
N PHE A 67 -12.35 -13.17 -8.78
CA PHE A 67 -10.96 -12.70 -8.75
C PHE A 67 -9.97 -13.78 -8.32
N MET A 68 -10.38 -15.04 -8.24
CA MET A 68 -9.52 -16.19 -7.94
C MET A 68 -8.77 -16.67 -9.21
N ALA A 69 -7.86 -15.85 -9.70
CA ALA A 69 -7.06 -16.14 -10.90
C ALA A 69 -5.87 -17.09 -10.59
N TYR A 70 -5.28 -16.97 -9.41
CA TYR A 70 -4.15 -17.79 -8.97
C TYR A 70 -4.65 -18.96 -8.14
N ARG A 71 -4.28 -20.19 -8.53
CA ARG A 71 -4.71 -21.45 -7.90
C ARG A 71 -3.54 -22.45 -7.81
N PRO A 72 -3.55 -23.40 -6.85
CA PRO A 72 -4.51 -23.53 -5.75
C PRO A 72 -4.33 -22.43 -4.69
N THR A 73 -5.35 -22.22 -3.84
CA THR A 73 -5.32 -21.22 -2.76
C THR A 73 -5.59 -21.85 -1.41
N LEU A 74 -5.30 -21.14 -0.35
CA LEU A 74 -5.79 -21.49 0.99
C LEU A 74 -7.31 -21.66 0.98
N PRO A 75 -7.86 -22.60 1.79
CA PRO A 75 -9.30 -22.73 1.97
C PRO A 75 -9.92 -21.41 2.42
N ARG A 76 -11.15 -21.14 1.99
CA ARG A 76 -11.91 -19.99 2.49
C ARG A 76 -12.11 -20.13 3.98
N GLY A 77 -11.89 -19.08 4.73
CA GLY A 77 -12.21 -18.97 6.14
C GLY A 77 -13.54 -18.26 6.37
N GLN A 78 -13.80 -17.93 7.61
CA GLN A 78 -14.98 -17.17 8.02
C GLN A 78 -14.59 -15.88 8.74
N PHE A 79 -13.50 -15.25 8.29
CA PHE A 79 -12.99 -14.03 8.89
C PHE A 79 -13.83 -12.83 8.44
N THR A 80 -14.41 -12.14 9.37
CA THR A 80 -15.28 -10.98 9.12
C THR A 80 -14.58 -9.65 9.43
N GLU A 81 -13.54 -9.67 10.26
CA GLU A 81 -12.84 -8.48 10.74
C GLU A 81 -11.40 -8.39 10.24
N VAL A 82 -10.90 -7.15 10.05
CA VAL A 82 -9.50 -6.91 9.63
C VAL A 82 -8.51 -7.42 10.68
N ALA A 83 -8.83 -7.22 11.94
CA ALA A 83 -8.00 -7.63 13.06
C ALA A 83 -8.17 -9.11 13.45
N ASP A 84 -9.01 -9.84 12.72
CA ASP A 84 -9.22 -11.26 12.99
C ASP A 84 -7.96 -12.03 12.53
N THR A 85 -7.15 -12.41 13.52
CA THR A 85 -5.94 -13.22 13.34
C THR A 85 -6.21 -14.69 13.68
N GLY A 86 -7.50 -15.07 13.79
CA GLY A 86 -7.95 -16.39 14.17
C GLY A 86 -7.29 -17.53 13.40
N GLU A 87 -7.64 -18.73 13.75
CA GLU A 87 -6.99 -19.94 13.26
C GLU A 87 -6.82 -19.93 11.73
N ARG A 88 -5.59 -20.08 11.31
CA ARG A 88 -5.19 -20.20 9.89
C ARG A 88 -5.55 -21.62 9.43
N ASN A 89 -6.84 -21.92 9.27
CA ASN A 89 -7.29 -23.26 8.91
C ASN A 89 -6.51 -23.83 7.74
N GLY A 90 -5.78 -24.93 7.99
CA GLY A 90 -4.97 -25.60 6.99
C GLY A 90 -3.65 -24.91 6.65
N PHE A 91 -3.20 -23.92 7.42
CA PHE A 91 -1.92 -23.23 7.23
C PHE A 91 -1.02 -23.45 8.45
N ASN A 92 0.05 -24.19 8.29
CA ASN A 92 1.03 -24.51 9.33
C ASN A 92 2.40 -23.87 9.07
N GLY A 93 2.51 -23.00 8.06
CA GLY A 93 3.76 -22.33 7.69
C GLY A 93 4.80 -23.24 7.04
N GLN A 94 4.37 -24.37 6.51
CA GLN A 94 5.24 -25.23 5.71
C GLN A 94 5.43 -24.68 4.30
N VAL A 95 6.44 -25.12 3.59
CA VAL A 95 6.78 -24.62 2.25
C VAL A 95 5.58 -24.70 1.28
N ASP A 96 4.85 -25.80 1.31
CA ASP A 96 3.69 -25.99 0.44
C ASP A 96 2.51 -25.08 0.82
N ASP A 97 2.31 -24.80 2.11
CA ASP A 97 1.30 -23.86 2.58
C ASP A 97 1.56 -22.46 2.02
N TRP A 98 2.82 -22.06 1.92
CA TRP A 98 3.20 -20.76 1.37
C TRP A 98 2.92 -20.63 -0.13
N VAL A 99 2.92 -21.72 -0.89
CA VAL A 99 2.45 -21.68 -2.28
C VAL A 99 0.97 -21.28 -2.34
N LEU A 100 0.14 -21.89 -1.47
CA LEU A 100 -1.29 -21.56 -1.37
C LEU A 100 -1.50 -20.12 -0.89
N TYR A 101 -0.74 -19.70 0.12
CA TYR A 101 -0.79 -18.34 0.67
C TYR A 101 -0.42 -17.28 -0.38
N ARG A 102 0.68 -17.46 -1.11
CA ARG A 102 1.11 -16.56 -2.19
C ARG A 102 0.05 -16.40 -3.28
N ASN A 103 -0.63 -17.49 -3.65
CA ASN A 103 -1.72 -17.43 -4.62
C ASN A 103 -2.92 -16.66 -4.06
N ALA A 104 -3.30 -16.89 -2.81
CA ALA A 104 -4.36 -16.13 -2.15
C ALA A 104 -3.98 -14.63 -2.02
N TYR A 105 -2.72 -14.32 -1.66
CA TYR A 105 -2.20 -12.96 -1.61
C TYR A 105 -2.30 -12.26 -2.96
N LYS A 106 -1.87 -12.90 -4.05
CA LYS A 106 -1.97 -12.35 -5.41
C LYS A 106 -3.41 -12.06 -5.81
N ASN A 107 -4.36 -12.93 -5.48
CA ASN A 107 -5.79 -12.70 -5.71
C ASN A 107 -6.31 -11.51 -4.90
N THR A 108 -5.85 -11.36 -3.65
CA THR A 108 -6.19 -10.21 -2.81
C THR A 108 -5.66 -8.90 -3.40
N VAL A 109 -4.43 -8.89 -3.92
CA VAL A 109 -3.85 -7.72 -4.62
C VAL A 109 -4.63 -7.40 -5.89
N LEU A 110 -5.03 -8.41 -6.68
CA LEU A 110 -5.88 -8.20 -7.87
C LEU A 110 -7.19 -7.49 -7.52
N TRP A 111 -7.83 -7.85 -6.41
CA TRP A 111 -9.07 -7.22 -5.97
C TRP A 111 -8.82 -5.86 -5.33
N ASN A 112 -8.06 -5.83 -4.22
CA ASN A 112 -7.95 -4.63 -3.39
C ASN A 112 -7.04 -3.54 -4.00
N VAL A 113 -6.18 -3.87 -4.93
CA VAL A 113 -5.35 -2.86 -5.63
C VAL A 113 -5.77 -2.77 -7.10
N GLY A 114 -5.75 -3.87 -7.84
CA GLY A 114 -6.06 -3.86 -9.27
C GLY A 114 -7.46 -3.33 -9.57
N GLU A 115 -8.50 -3.93 -9.00
CA GLU A 115 -9.88 -3.51 -9.21
C GLU A 115 -10.18 -2.13 -8.61
N PHE A 116 -9.55 -1.79 -7.47
CA PHE A 116 -9.65 -0.44 -6.90
C PHE A 116 -9.26 0.62 -7.92
N PHE A 117 -8.05 0.51 -8.49
CA PHE A 117 -7.57 1.47 -9.46
C PHE A 117 -8.32 1.37 -10.79
N ALA A 118 -8.73 0.18 -11.23
CA ALA A 118 -9.55 0.04 -12.43
C ALA A 118 -10.85 0.87 -12.32
N ARG A 119 -11.52 0.81 -11.16
CA ARG A 119 -12.73 1.63 -10.92
C ARG A 119 -12.45 3.12 -10.86
N VAL A 120 -11.41 3.52 -10.12
CA VAL A 120 -11.05 4.93 -9.97
C VAL A 120 -10.66 5.54 -11.33
N LEU A 121 -9.83 4.86 -12.10
CA LEU A 121 -9.39 5.33 -13.42
C LEU A 121 -10.50 5.38 -14.45
N ALA A 122 -11.48 4.47 -14.34
CA ALA A 122 -12.60 4.42 -15.28
C ALA A 122 -13.69 5.45 -14.99
N LYS A 123 -13.87 5.89 -13.73
CA LYS A 123 -15.04 6.68 -13.30
C LYS A 123 -14.70 7.99 -12.60
N GLY A 124 -13.49 8.18 -12.11
CA GLY A 124 -13.06 9.41 -11.45
C GLY A 124 -12.61 10.46 -12.46
N ASN A 125 -12.93 11.72 -12.20
CA ASN A 125 -12.36 12.84 -12.95
C ASN A 125 -10.95 13.15 -12.41
N LEU A 126 -9.95 12.59 -13.09
CA LEU A 126 -8.55 12.75 -12.70
C LEU A 126 -7.87 13.96 -13.36
N ASN A 127 -8.55 14.76 -14.14
CA ASN A 127 -7.91 15.81 -14.94
C ASN A 127 -7.01 16.75 -14.11
N ASN A 128 -7.52 17.17 -12.94
CA ASN A 128 -6.81 18.06 -12.00
C ASN A 128 -6.40 17.34 -10.71
N ALA A 129 -6.29 16.02 -10.72
CA ALA A 129 -5.92 15.25 -9.55
C ALA A 129 -4.50 14.70 -9.65
N LEU A 130 -3.84 14.58 -8.51
CA LEU A 130 -2.60 13.84 -8.33
C LEU A 130 -2.83 12.75 -7.28
N LEU A 131 -2.60 11.51 -7.64
CA LEU A 131 -2.68 10.38 -6.72
C LEU A 131 -1.28 9.84 -6.45
N ILE A 132 -0.93 9.73 -5.17
CA ILE A 132 0.29 9.05 -4.72
C ILE A 132 -0.17 7.77 -4.01
N TYR A 133 0.28 6.63 -4.49
CA TYR A 133 -0.01 5.34 -3.91
C TYR A 133 1.27 4.65 -3.44
N THR A 134 1.22 4.12 -2.24
CA THR A 134 2.25 3.26 -1.67
C THR A 134 1.61 2.21 -0.75
N SER A 135 2.38 1.25 -0.28
CA SER A 135 2.02 0.37 0.83
C SER A 135 2.73 0.84 2.09
N ASP A 136 2.19 0.56 3.26
CA ASP A 136 2.82 0.83 4.56
C ASP A 136 4.06 -0.03 4.79
N HIS A 137 4.04 -1.29 4.35
CA HIS A 137 5.17 -2.21 4.32
C HIS A 137 4.97 -3.29 3.25
N GLY A 138 6.02 -4.00 2.92
CA GLY A 138 5.97 -5.23 2.15
C GLY A 138 5.77 -6.47 3.03
N GLN A 139 6.04 -7.66 2.50
CA GLN A 139 5.88 -8.90 3.25
C GLN A 139 6.92 -9.94 2.84
N ASP A 140 7.44 -10.69 3.81
CA ASP A 140 8.08 -11.99 3.55
C ASP A 140 6.96 -13.00 3.23
N LEU A 141 6.86 -13.39 1.99
CA LEU A 141 5.96 -14.45 1.55
C LEU A 141 6.69 -15.79 1.44
N HIS A 142 7.85 -15.90 2.05
CA HIS A 142 8.70 -17.09 2.09
C HIS A 142 9.06 -17.62 0.69
N GLU A 143 9.34 -16.71 -0.25
CA GLU A 143 9.73 -17.04 -1.62
C GLU A 143 11.04 -17.81 -1.68
N ARG A 144 11.88 -17.68 -0.66
CA ARG A 144 13.16 -18.42 -0.52
C ARG A 144 12.97 -19.88 -0.13
N GLY A 145 11.71 -20.34 0.08
CA GLY A 145 11.41 -21.73 0.41
C GLY A 145 11.70 -22.12 1.86
N ASN A 146 11.82 -21.14 2.75
CA ASN A 146 11.96 -21.37 4.19
C ASN A 146 10.57 -21.54 4.84
N PRO A 147 10.44 -22.39 5.87
CA PRO A 147 9.22 -22.46 6.68
C PRO A 147 9.13 -21.28 7.63
N GLY A 148 7.92 -20.93 8.07
CA GLY A 148 7.68 -19.87 9.04
C GLY A 148 6.22 -19.47 9.12
N LEU A 149 5.87 -18.61 10.05
CA LEU A 149 4.50 -18.14 10.26
C LEU A 149 4.34 -16.62 10.13
N ASN A 150 5.43 -15.89 10.19
CA ASN A 150 5.42 -14.43 10.15
C ASN A 150 5.68 -13.94 8.73
N THR A 151 4.97 -12.89 8.33
CA THR A 151 5.15 -12.21 7.04
C THR A 151 5.89 -10.89 7.18
N HIS A 152 6.07 -10.39 8.40
CA HIS A 152 6.77 -9.16 8.73
C HIS A 152 7.01 -9.07 10.24
N CYS A 153 7.76 -8.06 10.69
CA CYS A 153 8.09 -7.82 12.10
C CYS A 153 8.89 -8.96 12.76
N GLY A 154 9.61 -9.76 11.98
CA GLY A 154 10.52 -10.77 12.47
C GLY A 154 11.80 -10.19 13.08
N GLY A 155 12.60 -11.05 13.72
CA GLY A 155 13.91 -10.66 14.28
C GLY A 155 15.00 -10.45 13.21
N ASP A 156 14.81 -11.05 12.02
CA ASP A 156 15.69 -10.92 10.85
C ASP A 156 14.81 -10.66 9.62
N PRO A 157 14.48 -9.39 9.36
CA PRO A 157 13.59 -9.01 8.28
C PRO A 157 14.28 -9.23 6.93
N VAL A 158 13.48 -9.61 5.93
CA VAL A 158 13.93 -9.69 4.54
C VAL A 158 13.66 -8.36 3.80
N GLU A 159 14.36 -8.14 2.70
CA GLU A 159 14.25 -6.90 1.91
C GLU A 159 12.83 -6.67 1.38
N GLU A 160 12.10 -7.74 1.10
CA GLU A 160 10.70 -7.70 0.65
C GLU A 160 9.75 -7.07 1.67
N GLU A 161 10.11 -7.04 2.97
CA GLU A 161 9.31 -6.35 3.99
C GLU A 161 9.42 -4.83 3.89
N GLY A 162 10.55 -4.31 3.39
CA GLY A 162 10.79 -2.88 3.23
C GLY A 162 10.55 -2.35 1.81
N LEU A 163 10.57 -3.22 0.80
CA LEU A 163 10.36 -2.82 -0.58
C LEU A 163 8.88 -2.66 -0.90
N VAL A 164 8.46 -1.42 -1.12
CA VAL A 164 7.07 -1.07 -1.41
C VAL A 164 6.94 -0.33 -2.75
N PRO A 165 5.78 -0.42 -3.41
CA PRO A 165 5.54 0.37 -4.61
C PRO A 165 5.43 1.85 -4.27
N LEU A 166 5.91 2.71 -5.17
CA LEU A 166 5.61 4.14 -5.20
C LEU A 166 5.06 4.47 -6.58
N VAL A 167 3.79 4.83 -6.65
CA VAL A 167 3.10 5.13 -7.91
C VAL A 167 2.53 6.54 -7.83
N VAL A 168 2.81 7.35 -8.85
CA VAL A 168 2.22 8.68 -9.02
C VAL A 168 1.36 8.66 -10.27
N ILE A 169 0.08 9.00 -10.12
CA ILE A 169 -0.86 9.17 -11.23
C ILE A 169 -1.19 10.65 -11.31
N GLN A 170 -0.71 11.28 -12.36
CA GLN A 170 -0.91 12.71 -12.61
C GLN A 170 -2.03 12.93 -13.61
N GLY A 171 -2.96 13.79 -13.27
CA GLY A 171 -3.98 14.25 -14.18
C GLY A 171 -3.41 15.07 -15.34
N ARG A 172 -4.05 14.98 -16.51
CA ARG A 172 -3.50 15.58 -17.73
C ARG A 172 -3.41 17.11 -17.70
N ASP A 173 -4.22 17.76 -16.88
CA ASP A 173 -4.28 19.23 -16.76
C ASP A 173 -3.33 19.76 -15.68
N LEU A 174 -2.82 18.87 -14.81
CA LEU A 174 -1.78 19.19 -13.84
C LEU A 174 -0.39 19.11 -14.50
N LYS A 175 0.25 20.25 -14.70
CA LYS A 175 1.60 20.33 -15.30
C LYS A 175 2.61 20.99 -14.35
N THR A 176 2.50 20.67 -13.07
CA THR A 176 3.33 21.31 -12.05
C THR A 176 4.76 20.78 -12.05
N PHE A 177 4.93 19.46 -12.29
CA PHE A 177 6.23 18.78 -12.28
C PHE A 177 6.32 17.73 -13.40
N ASP A 178 7.54 17.49 -13.90
CA ASP A 178 7.83 16.30 -14.70
C ASP A 178 8.05 15.10 -13.78
N TRP A 179 6.95 14.44 -13.41
CA TRP A 179 6.99 13.28 -12.51
C TRP A 179 7.81 12.12 -13.08
N SER A 180 7.87 11.96 -14.40
CA SER A 180 8.66 10.88 -14.99
C SER A 180 10.15 11.10 -14.75
N ALA A 181 10.63 12.32 -14.97
CA ALA A 181 12.03 12.68 -14.70
C ALA A 181 12.35 12.59 -13.20
N GLN A 182 11.45 13.10 -12.34
CA GLN A 182 11.67 13.09 -10.89
C GLN A 182 11.70 11.66 -10.32
N LEU A 183 10.77 10.78 -10.72
CA LEU A 183 10.76 9.39 -10.26
C LEU A 183 11.97 8.62 -10.80
N ALA A 184 12.42 8.90 -12.03
CA ALA A 184 13.64 8.29 -12.57
C ALA A 184 14.89 8.71 -11.77
N ALA A 185 15.00 10.00 -11.40
CA ALA A 185 16.11 10.51 -10.58
C ALA A 185 16.11 9.94 -9.15
N ASN A 186 14.92 9.62 -8.61
CA ASN A 186 14.71 9.12 -7.25
C ASN A 186 14.57 7.60 -7.19
N LYS A 187 14.75 6.88 -8.29
CA LYS A 187 14.66 5.43 -8.34
C LYS A 187 15.64 4.81 -7.35
N ASP A 188 15.14 3.92 -6.50
CA ASP A 188 15.90 3.23 -5.45
C ASP A 188 16.61 4.20 -4.46
N ARG A 189 16.06 5.40 -4.30
CA ARG A 189 16.57 6.47 -3.43
C ARG A 189 15.46 7.26 -2.76
N SER A 190 14.30 6.64 -2.54
CA SER A 190 13.15 7.27 -1.91
C SER A 190 12.60 6.40 -0.79
N SER A 191 11.96 7.04 0.16
CA SER A 191 11.26 6.38 1.25
C SER A 191 9.92 7.09 1.54
N HIS A 192 9.14 6.54 2.47
CA HIS A 192 7.91 7.18 2.96
C HIS A 192 8.14 8.60 3.49
N TYR A 193 9.33 8.88 4.02
CA TYR A 193 9.68 10.22 4.53
C TYR A 193 9.64 11.32 3.46
N ASN A 194 9.72 10.94 2.18
CA ASN A 194 9.65 11.92 1.09
C ASN A 194 8.19 12.27 0.69
N ILE A 195 7.19 11.51 1.16
CA ILE A 195 5.78 11.73 0.77
C ILE A 195 5.23 12.99 1.42
N PHE A 196 5.37 13.15 2.74
CA PHE A 196 4.82 14.30 3.44
C PHE A 196 5.39 15.65 2.96
N PRO A 197 6.72 15.84 2.82
CA PRO A 197 7.27 17.05 2.22
C PRO A 197 6.80 17.29 0.79
N THR A 198 6.53 16.22 0.01
CA THR A 198 5.94 16.35 -1.31
C THR A 198 4.52 16.93 -1.24
N LEU A 199 3.69 16.46 -0.33
CA LEU A 199 2.34 16.98 -0.13
C LEU A 199 2.38 18.46 0.25
N LEU A 200 3.24 18.86 1.17
CA LEU A 200 3.40 20.27 1.57
C LEU A 200 3.79 21.15 0.39
N GLN A 201 4.73 20.69 -0.45
CA GLN A 201 5.13 21.46 -1.63
C GLN A 201 3.99 21.58 -2.65
N LEU A 202 3.21 20.52 -2.86
CA LEU A 202 2.03 20.56 -3.73
C LEU A 202 0.95 21.50 -3.21
N MET A 203 0.87 21.69 -1.90
CA MET A 203 -0.01 22.66 -1.23
C MET A 203 0.53 24.10 -1.28
N GLY A 204 1.71 24.33 -1.87
CA GLY A 204 2.27 25.67 -2.07
C GLY A 204 3.20 26.17 -0.97
N TYR A 205 3.60 25.32 -0.02
CA TYR A 205 4.60 25.72 0.97
C TYR A 205 6.00 25.88 0.35
N ASP A 206 6.79 26.75 0.93
CA ASP A 206 8.16 27.04 0.47
C ASP A 206 9.10 25.83 0.59
N LEU A 207 9.80 25.50 -0.48
CA LEU A 207 10.67 24.34 -0.54
C LEU A 207 11.80 24.38 0.51
N ALA A 208 12.45 25.52 0.70
CA ALA A 208 13.56 25.64 1.66
C ALA A 208 13.07 25.43 3.10
N GLY A 209 11.89 25.97 3.43
CA GLY A 209 11.22 25.74 4.70
C GLY A 209 10.86 24.28 4.93
N ILE A 210 10.31 23.61 3.89
CA ILE A 210 9.98 22.19 3.94
C ILE A 210 11.23 21.35 4.17
N GLU A 211 12.29 21.54 3.37
CA GLU A 211 13.52 20.75 3.46
C GLU A 211 14.20 20.88 4.82
N SER A 212 14.15 22.06 5.41
CA SER A 212 14.79 22.33 6.72
C SER A 212 14.15 21.56 7.87
N VAL A 213 12.86 21.19 7.77
CA VAL A 213 12.08 20.57 8.86
C VAL A 213 11.72 19.12 8.55
N TYR A 214 11.30 18.83 7.32
CA TYR A 214 10.69 17.56 6.95
C TYR A 214 11.53 16.74 5.94
N GLY A 215 12.66 17.28 5.47
CA GLY A 215 13.49 16.63 4.48
C GLY A 215 12.99 16.86 3.05
N LYS A 216 13.58 16.17 2.10
CA LYS A 216 13.40 16.41 0.68
C LYS A 216 12.11 15.79 0.13
N PRO A 217 11.32 16.54 -0.66
CA PRO A 217 10.20 16.00 -1.39
C PRO A 217 10.66 15.16 -2.60
N LEU A 218 9.75 14.37 -3.17
CA LEU A 218 9.97 13.56 -4.39
C LEU A 218 10.19 14.40 -5.66
N THR A 219 9.97 15.71 -5.59
CA THR A 219 10.14 16.65 -6.71
C THR A 219 11.58 17.12 -6.91
N VAL A 220 12.47 16.71 -6.01
CA VAL A 220 13.93 16.95 -6.11
C VAL A 220 14.68 15.63 -5.87
N PRO A 221 15.98 15.52 -6.22
CA PRO A 221 16.77 14.34 -5.88
C PRO A 221 16.83 14.14 -4.36
N THR A 222 16.24 13.08 -3.86
CA THR A 222 16.13 12.82 -2.41
C THR A 222 17.45 12.39 -1.82
N GLY A 223 18.19 11.52 -2.50
CA GLY A 223 19.44 10.95 -1.98
C GLY A 223 19.24 10.04 -0.78
N ASP A 224 18.05 9.47 -0.61
CA ASP A 224 17.74 8.50 0.44
C ASP A 224 18.64 7.27 0.31
N GLU A 225 19.02 6.69 1.44
CA GLU A 225 19.92 5.52 1.49
C GLU A 225 19.23 4.21 1.13
N PHE A 226 17.95 4.25 0.78
CA PHE A 226 17.14 3.09 0.44
C PHE A 226 17.11 2.04 1.54
N THR A 227 16.75 2.51 2.73
CA THR A 227 16.64 1.72 3.94
C THR A 227 15.21 1.65 4.42
N PHE A 228 14.88 0.65 5.22
CA PHE A 228 13.63 0.60 5.95
C PHE A 228 13.88 0.34 7.44
N ASN A 229 12.92 0.80 8.23
CA ASN A 229 12.94 0.67 9.67
C ASN A 229 11.99 -0.45 10.09
N TYR A 230 12.54 -1.58 10.52
CA TYR A 230 11.74 -2.77 10.80
C TYR A 230 11.28 -2.93 12.26
N ARG A 231 11.72 -2.04 13.16
CA ARG A 231 11.36 -2.14 14.60
C ARG A 231 10.83 -0.84 15.21
N PHE A 232 10.71 0.20 14.42
CA PHE A 232 10.38 1.50 14.97
C PHE A 232 8.91 1.64 15.31
N ASN A 233 8.64 2.03 16.55
CA ASN A 233 7.36 2.57 16.96
C ASN A 233 7.60 3.83 17.77
N ALA A 234 7.52 4.99 17.13
CA ALA A 234 7.80 6.30 17.73
C ALA A 234 6.90 6.58 18.93
N ARG A 235 5.64 6.18 18.88
CA ARG A 235 4.69 6.40 19.99
C ARG A 235 5.01 5.58 21.24
N LEU A 236 5.72 4.47 21.07
CA LEU A 236 6.18 3.64 22.17
C LEU A 236 7.62 3.94 22.59
N GLY A 237 8.25 4.96 21.99
CA GLY A 237 9.62 5.36 22.30
C GLY A 237 10.70 4.41 21.84
N ALA A 238 10.37 3.46 20.96
CA ALA A 238 11.36 2.56 20.37
C ALA A 238 12.33 3.34 19.48
N LYS A 239 13.60 2.92 19.48
CA LYS A 239 14.60 3.46 18.57
C LYS A 239 14.50 2.78 17.21
N PRO A 240 14.76 3.50 16.10
CA PRO A 240 14.78 2.91 14.78
C PRO A 240 15.96 1.93 14.64
N GLU A 241 15.69 0.81 13.97
CA GLU A 241 16.70 -0.13 13.49
C GLU A 241 16.58 -0.21 11.97
N TRP A 242 17.60 0.24 11.26
CA TRP A 242 17.59 0.40 9.81
C TRP A 242 18.24 -0.78 9.12
N LYS A 243 17.59 -1.28 8.06
CA LYS A 243 18.14 -2.26 7.13
C LYS A 243 18.15 -1.68 5.72
N HIS A 244 19.26 -1.84 5.02
CA HIS A 244 19.39 -1.47 3.61
C HIS A 244 18.66 -2.49 2.73
N ILE A 245 17.97 -2.03 1.68
CA ILE A 245 17.31 -2.88 0.69
C ILE A 245 18.29 -3.22 -0.42
N ASP A 246 18.78 -4.44 -0.45
CA ASP A 246 19.57 -4.97 -1.56
C ASP A 246 18.64 -5.59 -2.61
N LEU A 247 18.39 -4.88 -3.70
CA LEU A 247 17.56 -5.36 -4.80
C LEU A 247 18.08 -6.66 -5.43
N GLY A 248 19.39 -6.91 -5.34
CA GLY A 248 20.01 -8.14 -5.85
C GLY A 248 19.63 -9.39 -5.04
N SER A 249 19.23 -9.22 -3.77
CA SER A 249 18.81 -10.31 -2.90
C SER A 249 17.33 -10.68 -3.05
N ILE A 250 16.53 -9.82 -3.69
CA ILE A 250 15.08 -10.01 -3.82
C ILE A 250 14.76 -11.16 -4.75
N VAL A 251 13.95 -12.09 -4.26
CA VAL A 251 13.48 -13.22 -5.08
C VAL A 251 12.35 -12.76 -5.98
N THR A 252 12.65 -12.63 -7.26
CA THR A 252 11.63 -12.31 -8.27
C THR A 252 10.74 -13.53 -8.48
N PRO A 253 9.41 -13.43 -8.27
CA PRO A 253 8.51 -14.54 -8.55
C PRO A 253 8.59 -14.94 -10.02
N THR A 254 8.90 -16.21 -10.29
CA THR A 254 8.91 -16.74 -11.64
C THR A 254 7.48 -16.75 -12.21
N GLN A 255 7.29 -15.98 -13.26
CA GLN A 255 6.16 -15.93 -14.21
C GLN A 255 4.78 -15.53 -13.65
N ALA A 256 4.25 -14.45 -14.24
CA ALA A 256 2.82 -14.20 -14.27
C ALA A 256 2.11 -15.31 -15.04
N PRO A 257 0.93 -15.77 -14.60
CA PRO A 257 0.10 -16.64 -15.43
C PRO A 257 -0.27 -15.91 -16.73
N ALA A 258 -0.38 -16.66 -17.83
CA ALA A 258 -0.83 -16.13 -19.11
C ALA A 258 -2.09 -15.29 -18.92
N SER A 259 -2.12 -14.12 -19.54
CA SER A 259 -3.13 -13.07 -19.46
C SER A 259 -4.53 -13.57 -19.08
N VAL A 260 -5.08 -13.06 -17.98
CA VAL A 260 -6.52 -13.03 -17.79
C VAL A 260 -7.05 -12.11 -18.88
N ALA A 261 -7.57 -12.68 -19.95
CA ALA A 261 -8.27 -11.94 -20.98
C ALA A 261 -9.37 -11.15 -20.27
N ALA A 262 -9.36 -9.83 -20.43
CA ALA A 262 -10.44 -8.98 -20.02
C ALA A 262 -11.71 -9.49 -20.70
N GLY A 263 -12.53 -10.23 -19.96
CA GLY A 263 -13.86 -10.62 -20.39
C GLY A 263 -14.69 -9.36 -20.57
N GLN A 264 -15.23 -9.22 -21.72
CA GLN A 264 -16.13 -8.16 -22.20
C GLN A 264 -17.30 -7.91 -21.25
#